data_a3341c76310a039906c761800d737bea
#
_entry.id   a3341c76310a039906c761800d737bea
#
_cell.length_a   1.000
_cell.length_b   1.000
_cell.length_c   1.000
_cell.angle_alpha   90.00
_cell.angle_beta   90.00
_cell.angle_gamma   90.00
#
_symmetry.space_group_name_H-M   'P 1'
#
loop_
_entity.id
_entity.type
_entity.pdbx_description
1 polymer ?
#
loop_
_entity_poly.entity_id
_entity_poly.type
_entity_poly.pdbx_seq_one_letter_code
_entity_poly.pdbx_strand_id
1 'polypeptide(L)'
;WGNPQTYDRGTNADKQLDDQHGVNWIPEGYPGEGNLILFNNNYTNNSAVFEIVTPLNDNGLYSISEGQPFGPEEPVWLHTGEFHTQMQGGAFRLPNGNTIITDCDDATIFEVTYDHEEVWSYNFGTGQVFIARAQKYDLNYLGPDFPEYILGDVNFDDSIDVKDLLMISDMASGFGYSPTPPADYNLDGSVNISDVLLLLQEILSN
;
A
#
# COMPACT_ATOMS: atom_id res chain seq x y z
N TRP A 1 -21.54 -12.25 -6.09
CA TRP A 1 -20.23 -12.23 -6.71
C TRP A 1 -19.24 -13.07 -5.88
N GLY A 2 -18.10 -13.41 -6.45
CA GLY A 2 -17.06 -14.16 -5.77
C GLY A 2 -17.29 -15.67 -5.71
N ASN A 3 -18.16 -16.15 -4.85
CA ASN A 3 -18.55 -17.55 -4.77
C ASN A 3 -20.09 -17.68 -4.81
N PRO A 4 -20.72 -17.66 -5.98
CA PRO A 4 -22.19 -17.56 -6.12
C PRO A 4 -22.94 -18.76 -5.58
N GLN A 5 -22.33 -19.94 -5.48
CA GLN A 5 -22.99 -21.12 -4.90
C GLN A 5 -23.34 -20.94 -3.41
N THR A 6 -22.68 -20.02 -2.70
CA THR A 6 -22.99 -19.73 -1.29
C THR A 6 -24.35 -19.04 -1.10
N TYR A 7 -24.93 -18.52 -2.17
CA TYR A 7 -26.28 -17.94 -2.18
C TYR A 7 -27.19 -18.55 -3.25
N ASP A 8 -26.98 -19.83 -3.53
CA ASP A 8 -27.81 -20.66 -4.42
C ASP A 8 -27.90 -20.12 -5.86
N ARG A 9 -26.80 -19.59 -6.40
CA ARG A 9 -26.70 -19.07 -7.77
C ARG A 9 -25.49 -19.65 -8.50
N GLY A 10 -25.58 -19.61 -9.84
CA GLY A 10 -24.50 -20.02 -10.70
C GLY A 10 -24.01 -21.45 -10.47
N THR A 11 -22.79 -21.70 -10.89
CA THR A 11 -22.09 -22.98 -10.80
C THR A 11 -20.71 -22.81 -10.17
N ASN A 12 -19.98 -23.89 -9.97
CA ASN A 12 -18.59 -23.82 -9.50
C ASN A 12 -17.65 -23.11 -10.51
N ALA A 13 -18.03 -23.06 -11.78
CA ALA A 13 -17.27 -22.34 -12.80
C ALA A 13 -17.38 -20.81 -12.65
N ASP A 14 -18.40 -20.34 -11.94
CA ASP A 14 -18.62 -18.91 -11.69
C ASP A 14 -17.92 -18.42 -10.41
N LYS A 15 -17.16 -19.30 -9.73
CA LYS A 15 -16.36 -18.94 -8.56
C LYS A 15 -15.14 -18.11 -9.01
N GLN A 16 -15.02 -16.89 -8.50
CA GLN A 16 -13.94 -15.97 -8.82
C GLN A 16 -12.98 -15.73 -7.66
N LEU A 17 -13.43 -15.92 -6.42
CA LEU A 17 -12.64 -15.68 -5.22
C LEU A 17 -12.37 -16.98 -4.46
N ASP A 18 -11.12 -17.07 -3.95
CA ASP A 18 -10.70 -18.15 -3.06
C ASP A 18 -9.77 -17.57 -1.99
N ASP A 19 -10.21 -17.68 -0.71
CA ASP A 19 -9.52 -17.15 0.48
C ASP A 19 -9.19 -15.64 0.38
N GLN A 20 -10.16 -14.82 -0.02
CA GLN A 20 -9.97 -13.38 -0.17
C GLN A 20 -9.78 -12.67 1.17
N HIS A 21 -8.93 -11.63 1.16
CA HIS A 21 -8.67 -10.75 2.29
C HIS A 21 -8.74 -9.27 1.89
N GLY A 22 -8.82 -8.39 2.90
CA GLY A 22 -8.61 -6.96 2.74
C GLY A 22 -9.61 -6.24 1.85
N VAL A 23 -10.86 -6.75 1.73
CA VAL A 23 -11.91 -6.06 0.95
C VAL A 23 -12.16 -4.67 1.51
N ASN A 24 -12.09 -3.66 0.64
CA ASN A 24 -12.39 -2.28 1.02
C ASN A 24 -12.97 -1.49 -0.16
N TRP A 25 -13.66 -0.40 0.16
CA TRP A 25 -14.12 0.57 -0.83
C TRP A 25 -12.98 1.49 -1.21
N ILE A 26 -12.85 1.80 -2.51
CA ILE A 26 -11.96 2.86 -2.96
C ILE A 26 -12.58 4.19 -2.52
N PRO A 27 -11.82 5.03 -1.77
CA PRO A 27 -12.36 6.25 -1.18
C PRO A 27 -12.79 7.30 -2.22
N GLU A 28 -13.65 8.21 -1.79
CA GLU A 28 -14.03 9.40 -2.55
C GLU A 28 -12.79 10.23 -2.94
N GLY A 29 -12.74 10.70 -4.16
CA GLY A 29 -11.63 11.46 -4.73
C GLY A 29 -10.47 10.63 -5.26
N TYR A 30 -10.49 9.31 -5.08
CA TYR A 30 -9.44 8.42 -5.61
C TYR A 30 -9.87 7.79 -6.95
N PRO A 31 -8.92 7.51 -7.87
CA PRO A 31 -9.24 6.79 -9.09
C PRO A 31 -9.88 5.43 -8.81
N GLY A 32 -11.08 5.21 -9.37
CA GLY A 32 -11.91 4.04 -9.07
C GLY A 32 -12.86 4.23 -7.88
N GLU A 33 -13.07 5.48 -7.41
CA GLU A 33 -14.00 5.80 -6.32
C GLU A 33 -15.30 5.02 -6.41
N GLY A 34 -15.71 4.44 -5.26
CA GLY A 34 -16.94 3.66 -5.15
C GLY A 34 -16.85 2.23 -5.66
N ASN A 35 -15.74 1.82 -6.24
CA ASN A 35 -15.46 0.42 -6.53
C ASN A 35 -14.96 -0.32 -5.28
N LEU A 36 -15.09 -1.64 -5.27
CA LEU A 36 -14.42 -2.49 -4.29
C LEU A 36 -13.04 -2.90 -4.81
N ILE A 37 -12.03 -2.84 -3.94
CA ILE A 37 -10.72 -3.45 -4.17
C ILE A 37 -10.48 -4.52 -3.11
N LEU A 38 -9.87 -5.65 -3.51
CA LEU A 38 -9.64 -6.78 -2.63
C LEU A 38 -8.42 -7.61 -3.05
N PHE A 39 -7.85 -8.30 -2.09
CA PHE A 39 -6.78 -9.26 -2.29
C PHE A 39 -7.37 -10.67 -2.32
N ASN A 40 -7.09 -11.44 -3.38
CA ASN A 40 -7.51 -12.82 -3.55
C ASN A 40 -6.30 -13.74 -3.42
N ASN A 41 -6.22 -14.50 -2.33
CA ASN A 41 -5.03 -15.28 -1.98
C ASN A 41 -4.77 -16.43 -2.96
N ASN A 42 -5.83 -17.09 -3.45
CA ASN A 42 -5.73 -18.24 -4.33
C ASN A 42 -6.34 -17.95 -5.71
N TYR A 43 -5.63 -17.15 -6.50
CA TYR A 43 -5.97 -16.93 -7.90
C TYR A 43 -5.04 -17.74 -8.80
N THR A 44 -5.58 -18.78 -9.42
CA THR A 44 -4.80 -19.79 -10.18
C THR A 44 -3.76 -20.50 -9.30
N ASN A 45 -2.50 -20.07 -9.28
CA ASN A 45 -1.43 -20.62 -8.42
C ASN A 45 -0.75 -19.54 -7.56
N ASN A 46 -1.16 -18.28 -7.70
CA ASN A 46 -0.61 -17.12 -7.02
C ASN A 46 -1.72 -16.31 -6.35
N SER A 47 -1.37 -15.22 -5.72
CA SER A 47 -2.35 -14.21 -5.28
C SER A 47 -2.63 -13.20 -6.39
N ALA A 48 -3.72 -12.46 -6.26
CA ALA A 48 -4.09 -11.41 -7.19
C ALA A 48 -4.87 -10.29 -6.48
N VAL A 49 -4.89 -9.11 -7.07
CA VAL A 49 -5.71 -7.99 -6.63
C VAL A 49 -6.79 -7.70 -7.65
N PHE A 50 -8.02 -7.60 -7.17
CA PHE A 50 -9.21 -7.33 -7.99
C PHE A 50 -9.77 -5.96 -7.64
N GLU A 51 -10.11 -5.17 -8.65
CA GLU A 51 -11.03 -4.04 -8.52
C GLU A 51 -12.32 -4.37 -9.24
N ILE A 52 -13.45 -4.23 -8.58
CA ILE A 52 -14.77 -4.55 -9.12
C ILE A 52 -15.73 -3.38 -9.00
N VAL A 53 -16.44 -3.11 -10.08
CA VAL A 53 -17.58 -2.19 -10.09
C VAL A 53 -18.80 -2.94 -9.58
N THR A 54 -19.36 -2.51 -8.48
CA THR A 54 -20.55 -3.17 -7.93
C THR A 54 -21.77 -2.91 -8.81
N PRO A 55 -22.68 -3.91 -9.01
CA PRO A 55 -23.82 -3.78 -9.92
C PRO A 55 -24.98 -2.98 -9.29
N LEU A 56 -24.67 -1.78 -8.78
CA LEU A 56 -25.64 -0.89 -8.15
C LEU A 56 -26.55 -0.26 -9.20
N ASN A 57 -27.85 -0.32 -9.00
CA ASN A 57 -28.85 0.33 -9.86
C ASN A 57 -29.25 1.71 -9.35
N ASP A 58 -30.05 2.45 -10.13
CA ASP A 58 -30.48 3.81 -9.80
C ASP A 58 -31.32 3.92 -8.51
N ASN A 59 -31.82 2.80 -8.00
CA ASN A 59 -32.57 2.73 -6.73
C ASN A 59 -31.66 2.41 -5.52
N GLY A 60 -30.36 2.31 -5.71
CA GLY A 60 -29.41 1.97 -4.67
C GLY A 60 -29.40 0.48 -4.27
N LEU A 61 -29.91 -0.39 -5.13
CA LEU A 61 -29.95 -1.84 -4.92
C LEU A 61 -29.00 -2.55 -5.89
N TYR A 62 -28.42 -3.65 -5.47
CA TYR A 62 -27.63 -4.50 -6.34
C TYR A 62 -28.49 -5.29 -7.30
N SER A 63 -28.22 -5.11 -8.61
CA SER A 63 -28.97 -5.81 -9.66
C SER A 63 -28.55 -7.26 -9.76
N ILE A 64 -29.53 -8.15 -9.84
CA ILE A 64 -29.33 -9.58 -10.07
C ILE A 64 -30.44 -10.11 -11.00
N SER A 65 -30.05 -10.92 -11.98
CA SER A 65 -30.99 -11.63 -12.85
C SER A 65 -31.37 -12.97 -12.24
N GLU A 66 -32.57 -13.45 -12.56
CA GLU A 66 -33.05 -14.74 -12.04
C GLU A 66 -32.13 -15.90 -12.45
N GLY A 67 -31.71 -16.71 -11.48
CA GLY A 67 -30.81 -17.84 -11.69
C GLY A 67 -29.34 -17.49 -11.93
N GLN A 68 -29.01 -16.22 -12.14
CA GLN A 68 -27.64 -15.78 -12.42
C GLN A 68 -26.91 -15.34 -11.14
N PRO A 69 -25.57 -15.38 -11.09
CA PRO A 69 -24.80 -14.73 -10.05
C PRO A 69 -24.91 -13.20 -10.15
N PHE A 70 -24.50 -12.49 -9.10
CA PHE A 70 -24.28 -11.05 -9.19
C PHE A 70 -23.11 -10.75 -10.13
N GLY A 71 -23.30 -9.71 -11.00
CA GLY A 71 -22.19 -9.10 -11.73
C GLY A 71 -21.19 -8.36 -10.80
N PRO A 72 -20.12 -7.83 -11.39
CA PRO A 72 -19.78 -7.91 -12.82
C PRO A 72 -19.26 -9.28 -13.24
N GLU A 73 -19.25 -9.58 -14.53
CA GLU A 73 -18.66 -10.83 -15.05
C GLU A 73 -17.15 -10.83 -14.88
N GLU A 74 -16.52 -9.67 -15.09
CA GLU A 74 -15.07 -9.48 -15.01
C GLU A 74 -14.73 -8.30 -14.07
N PRO A 75 -13.58 -8.32 -13.39
CA PRO A 75 -13.09 -7.16 -12.67
C PRO A 75 -12.73 -6.04 -13.64
N VAL A 76 -12.86 -4.79 -13.20
CA VAL A 76 -12.44 -3.63 -14.02
C VAL A 76 -10.92 -3.47 -14.05
N TRP A 77 -10.24 -3.99 -13.03
CA TRP A 77 -8.79 -4.07 -12.96
C TRP A 77 -8.39 -5.35 -12.21
N LEU A 78 -7.39 -6.04 -12.76
CA LEU A 78 -6.85 -7.28 -12.21
C LEU A 78 -5.33 -7.23 -12.26
N HIS A 79 -4.69 -7.17 -11.10
CA HIS A 79 -3.24 -7.26 -11.01
C HIS A 79 -2.83 -8.66 -10.56
N THR A 80 -1.94 -9.26 -11.34
CA THR A 80 -1.31 -10.57 -11.08
C THR A 80 0.20 -10.44 -11.16
N GLY A 81 0.91 -11.28 -10.43
CA GLY A 81 2.37 -11.30 -10.42
C GLY A 81 2.90 -12.57 -9.78
N GLU A 82 4.18 -12.59 -9.49
CA GLU A 82 4.86 -13.71 -8.82
C GLU A 82 4.81 -13.57 -7.30
N PHE A 83 3.72 -13.02 -6.73
CA PHE A 83 3.49 -12.93 -5.31
C PHE A 83 2.42 -13.93 -4.86
N HIS A 84 2.63 -14.54 -3.71
CA HIS A 84 1.70 -15.52 -3.16
C HIS A 84 1.75 -15.52 -1.64
N THR A 85 0.61 -15.26 -1.02
CA THR A 85 0.44 -15.37 0.42
C THR A 85 -0.77 -16.24 0.74
N GLN A 86 -0.60 -17.17 1.66
CA GLN A 86 -1.65 -18.15 2.01
C GLN A 86 -2.74 -17.51 2.88
N MET A 87 -2.37 -16.57 3.74
CA MET A 87 -3.29 -15.91 4.67
C MET A 87 -2.96 -14.42 4.76
N GLN A 88 -3.98 -13.59 5.01
CA GLN A 88 -3.81 -12.15 5.11
C GLN A 88 -3.51 -11.51 3.74
N GLY A 89 -2.72 -10.44 3.73
CA GLY A 89 -2.51 -9.62 2.56
C GLY A 89 -3.57 -8.53 2.43
N GLY A 90 -3.33 -7.61 1.52
CA GLY A 90 -4.27 -6.52 1.27
C GLY A 90 -3.84 -5.63 0.14
N ALA A 91 -4.78 -4.86 -0.37
CA ALA A 91 -4.53 -3.89 -1.42
C ALA A 91 -5.35 -2.63 -1.18
N PHE A 92 -4.73 -1.46 -1.38
CA PHE A 92 -5.39 -0.17 -1.24
C PHE A 92 -5.03 0.73 -2.41
N ARG A 93 -6.06 1.33 -3.01
CA ARG A 93 -5.88 2.37 -4.02
C ARG A 93 -5.32 3.63 -3.37
N LEU A 94 -4.38 4.27 -4.03
CA LEU A 94 -3.76 5.52 -3.59
C LEU A 94 -4.34 6.72 -4.36
N PRO A 95 -4.21 7.97 -3.84
CA PRO A 95 -4.72 9.17 -4.50
C PRO A 95 -4.14 9.40 -5.91
N ASN A 96 -2.91 8.96 -6.15
CA ASN A 96 -2.25 9.07 -7.46
C ASN A 96 -2.68 7.99 -8.48
N GLY A 97 -3.59 7.08 -8.08
CA GLY A 97 -4.08 5.97 -8.91
C GLY A 97 -3.27 4.69 -8.79
N ASN A 98 -2.12 4.70 -8.13
CA ASN A 98 -1.36 3.49 -7.84
C ASN A 98 -2.07 2.62 -6.81
N THR A 99 -1.64 1.40 -6.66
CA THR A 99 -2.14 0.47 -5.63
C THR A 99 -0.98 -0.01 -4.77
N ILE A 100 -1.09 0.18 -3.46
CA ILE A 100 -0.18 -0.46 -2.51
C ILE A 100 -0.70 -1.86 -2.20
N ILE A 101 0.19 -2.85 -2.26
CA ILE A 101 -0.10 -4.27 -2.10
C ILE A 101 0.80 -4.83 -1.00
N THR A 102 0.26 -5.70 -0.17
CA THR A 102 1.01 -6.41 0.88
C THR A 102 1.03 -7.89 0.59
N ASP A 103 2.20 -8.43 0.33
CA ASP A 103 2.47 -9.87 0.37
C ASP A 103 2.88 -10.24 1.79
N CYS A 104 1.97 -10.91 2.51
CA CYS A 104 2.12 -11.19 3.93
C CYS A 104 3.24 -12.19 4.19
N ASP A 105 3.27 -13.28 3.43
CA ASP A 105 4.17 -14.41 3.70
C ASP A 105 5.63 -14.06 3.38
N ASP A 106 5.85 -13.26 2.33
CA ASP A 106 7.18 -12.76 1.95
C ASP A 106 7.56 -11.46 2.66
N ALA A 107 6.72 -10.96 3.57
CA ALA A 107 6.93 -9.72 4.30
C ALA A 107 7.30 -8.55 3.39
N THR A 108 6.63 -8.46 2.23
CA THR A 108 6.89 -7.45 1.21
C THR A 108 5.69 -6.53 1.04
N ILE A 109 5.97 -5.24 0.99
CA ILE A 109 5.00 -4.22 0.58
C ILE A 109 5.50 -3.64 -0.73
N PHE A 110 4.62 -3.53 -1.72
CA PHE A 110 5.00 -2.94 -3.00
C PHE A 110 3.88 -2.08 -3.57
N GLU A 111 4.23 -1.14 -4.44
CA GLU A 111 3.31 -0.21 -5.08
C GLU A 111 3.37 -0.41 -6.59
N VAL A 112 2.20 -0.56 -7.20
CA VAL A 112 2.07 -0.73 -8.65
C VAL A 112 1.22 0.37 -9.26
N THR A 113 1.54 0.77 -10.49
CA THR A 113 0.71 1.68 -11.28
C THR A 113 -0.57 0.99 -11.75
N TYR A 114 -1.50 1.78 -12.30
CA TYR A 114 -2.69 1.20 -12.94
C TYR A 114 -2.34 0.30 -14.14
N ASP A 115 -1.21 0.58 -14.81
CA ASP A 115 -0.68 -0.21 -15.93
C ASP A 115 0.21 -1.40 -15.46
N HIS A 116 0.13 -1.75 -14.17
CA HIS A 116 0.79 -2.90 -13.55
C HIS A 116 2.31 -2.80 -13.38
N GLU A 117 2.92 -1.64 -13.56
CA GLU A 117 4.35 -1.44 -13.33
C GLU A 117 4.63 -1.29 -11.83
N GLU A 118 5.55 -2.07 -11.28
CA GLU A 118 6.05 -1.87 -9.92
C GLU A 118 6.94 -0.61 -9.89
N VAL A 119 6.56 0.35 -9.04
CA VAL A 119 7.27 1.63 -8.91
C VAL A 119 8.00 1.77 -7.58
N TRP A 120 7.67 0.93 -6.61
CA TRP A 120 8.30 0.90 -5.30
C TRP A 120 8.05 -0.44 -4.62
N SER A 121 9.05 -0.92 -3.87
CA SER A 121 8.88 -2.06 -2.97
C SER A 121 9.78 -1.97 -1.76
N TYR A 122 9.35 -2.60 -0.68
CA TYR A 122 10.12 -2.77 0.54
C TYR A 122 9.90 -4.17 1.10
N ASN A 123 10.99 -4.89 1.31
CA ASN A 123 10.99 -6.20 1.95
C ASN A 123 11.59 -6.10 3.35
N PHE A 124 10.88 -6.59 4.37
CA PHE A 124 11.29 -6.54 5.77
C PHE A 124 12.35 -7.59 6.14
N GLY A 125 12.88 -8.29 5.15
CA GLY A 125 13.95 -9.27 5.30
C GLY A 125 13.47 -10.71 5.51
N THR A 126 14.42 -11.63 5.42
CA THR A 126 14.17 -13.05 5.61
C THR A 126 14.16 -13.40 7.10
N GLY A 127 13.04 -13.84 7.59
CA GLY A 127 12.81 -14.28 8.95
C GLY A 127 11.35 -14.71 9.10
N GLN A 128 10.91 -15.05 10.28
CA GLN A 128 9.48 -15.28 10.56
C GLN A 128 8.78 -13.92 10.77
N VAL A 129 8.82 -13.07 9.76
CA VAL A 129 8.11 -11.78 9.76
C VAL A 129 6.91 -11.91 8.83
N PHE A 130 5.74 -11.66 9.37
CA PHE A 130 4.50 -11.64 8.61
C PHE A 130 3.90 -10.23 8.72
N ILE A 131 3.56 -9.64 7.59
CA ILE A 131 2.89 -8.33 7.55
C ILE A 131 1.47 -8.56 7.10
N ALA A 132 0.55 -8.52 8.03
CA ALA A 132 -0.84 -8.80 7.74
C ALA A 132 -1.42 -7.88 6.67
N ARG A 133 -1.10 -6.59 6.76
CA ARG A 133 -1.61 -5.55 5.86
C ARG A 133 -0.88 -4.23 6.10
N ALA A 134 -0.56 -3.50 5.03
CA ALA A 134 -0.06 -2.13 5.09
C ALA A 134 -1.03 -1.17 4.40
N GLN A 135 -1.07 0.05 4.88
CA GLN A 135 -1.83 1.14 4.27
C GLN A 135 -0.99 2.41 4.30
N LYS A 136 -1.02 3.17 3.22
CA LYS A 136 -0.31 4.44 3.08
C LYS A 136 -1.29 5.59 3.30
N TYR A 137 -0.88 6.54 4.10
CA TYR A 137 -1.66 7.73 4.41
C TYR A 137 -0.89 8.98 3.98
N ASP A 138 -1.62 10.04 3.66
CA ASP A 138 -1.03 11.36 3.48
C ASP A 138 -0.42 11.84 4.81
N LEU A 139 0.65 12.63 4.74
CA LEU A 139 1.32 13.18 5.93
C LEU A 139 0.37 14.01 6.80
N ASN A 140 -0.64 14.65 6.20
CA ASN A 140 -1.64 15.44 6.90
C ASN A 140 -2.83 14.62 7.43
N TYR A 141 -2.85 13.30 7.22
CA TYR A 141 -3.95 12.43 7.61
C TYR A 141 -4.25 12.50 9.12
N LEU A 142 -3.24 12.63 9.94
CA LEU A 142 -3.38 12.72 11.39
C LEU A 142 -3.72 14.14 11.89
N GLY A 143 -3.85 15.11 10.97
CA GLY A 143 -4.24 16.47 11.26
C GLY A 143 -3.09 17.37 11.72
N PRO A 144 -3.38 18.67 11.93
CA PRO A 144 -2.34 19.65 12.22
C PRO A 144 -1.68 19.48 13.60
N ASP A 145 -2.25 18.65 14.47
CA ASP A 145 -1.71 18.36 15.80
C ASP A 145 -0.75 17.15 15.80
N PHE A 146 -0.60 16.47 14.67
CA PHE A 146 0.44 15.46 14.56
C PHE A 146 1.78 16.18 14.48
N PRO A 147 2.77 15.83 15.31
CA PRO A 147 4.02 16.56 15.34
C PRO A 147 4.64 16.56 13.95
N GLU A 148 4.69 17.76 13.35
CA GLU A 148 5.56 17.96 12.20
C GLU A 148 6.96 17.59 12.67
N TYR A 149 7.60 16.68 11.96
CA TYR A 149 9.01 16.43 12.26
C TYR A 149 9.81 17.69 11.93
N ILE A 150 10.76 18.00 12.80
CA ILE A 150 11.73 19.04 12.52
C ILE A 150 12.72 18.47 11.51
N LEU A 151 12.83 19.14 10.36
CA LEU A 151 13.77 18.70 9.33
C LEU A 151 15.19 18.72 9.89
N GLY A 152 15.87 17.58 9.83
CA GLY A 152 17.19 17.38 10.42
C GLY A 152 17.18 16.77 11.83
N ASP A 153 16.05 16.75 12.54
CA ASP A 153 15.90 16.07 13.83
C ASP A 153 15.47 14.61 13.58
N VAL A 154 16.43 13.72 13.47
CA VAL A 154 16.19 12.29 13.15
C VAL A 154 16.09 11.42 14.39
N ASN A 155 16.45 11.95 15.55
CA ASN A 155 16.33 11.27 16.84
C ASN A 155 15.07 11.69 17.61
N PHE A 156 14.33 12.70 17.11
CA PHE A 156 13.09 13.24 17.66
C PHE A 156 13.25 13.78 19.10
N ASP A 157 14.39 14.44 19.39
CA ASP A 157 14.63 15.08 20.70
C ASP A 157 14.34 16.60 20.70
N ASP A 158 13.72 17.10 19.64
CA ASP A 158 13.36 18.49 19.37
C ASP A 158 14.58 19.43 19.21
N SER A 159 15.74 18.87 18.91
CA SER A 159 16.99 19.62 18.72
C SER A 159 17.70 19.14 17.47
N ILE A 160 18.25 20.07 16.69
CA ILE A 160 19.17 19.73 15.59
C ILE A 160 20.59 19.83 16.08
N ASP A 161 21.26 18.71 16.28
CA ASP A 161 22.62 18.69 16.81
C ASP A 161 23.52 17.61 16.14
N VAL A 162 24.71 17.42 16.73
CA VAL A 162 25.70 16.46 16.22
C VAL A 162 25.18 15.01 16.24
N LYS A 163 24.22 14.67 17.10
CA LYS A 163 23.65 13.30 17.15
C LYS A 163 22.87 13.02 15.87
N ASP A 164 22.07 13.99 15.42
CA ASP A 164 21.31 13.88 14.17
C ASP A 164 22.24 13.77 12.97
N LEU A 165 23.28 14.61 12.95
CA LEU A 165 24.30 14.57 11.90
C LEU A 165 24.96 13.21 11.78
N LEU A 166 25.27 12.55 12.91
CA LEU A 166 25.84 11.20 12.91
C LEU A 166 24.82 10.18 12.39
N MET A 167 23.56 10.25 12.81
CA MET A 167 22.53 9.35 12.35
C MET A 167 22.25 9.52 10.86
N ILE A 168 22.17 10.76 10.34
CA ILE A 168 22.00 11.00 8.90
C ILE A 168 23.22 10.50 8.11
N SER A 169 24.44 10.66 8.66
CA SER A 169 25.65 10.10 8.05
C SER A 169 25.62 8.58 7.96
N ASP A 170 25.11 7.89 8.98
CA ASP A 170 24.93 6.44 8.98
C ASP A 170 23.86 6.02 7.96
N MET A 171 22.73 6.72 7.90
CA MET A 171 21.68 6.51 6.89
C MET A 171 22.21 6.69 5.47
N ALA A 172 22.93 7.78 5.21
CA ALA A 172 23.53 8.10 3.91
C ALA A 172 24.58 7.07 3.45
N SER A 173 25.22 6.40 4.41
CA SER A 173 26.24 5.37 4.18
C SER A 173 25.67 3.96 4.11
N GLY A 174 24.36 3.77 4.40
CA GLY A 174 23.72 2.46 4.49
C GLY A 174 24.09 1.67 5.74
N PHE A 175 24.57 2.34 6.79
CA PHE A 175 24.94 1.74 8.06
C PHE A 175 23.84 1.94 9.12
N GLY A 176 23.26 0.86 9.62
CA GLY A 176 22.52 0.79 10.88
C GLY A 176 21.11 1.38 10.90
N TYR A 177 20.83 2.43 10.17
CA TYR A 177 19.52 3.10 10.14
C TYR A 177 18.95 3.17 8.73
N SER A 178 17.65 2.90 8.61
CA SER A 178 16.92 3.17 7.36
C SER A 178 16.70 4.68 7.21
N PRO A 179 16.77 5.23 5.99
CA PRO A 179 16.44 6.63 5.74
C PRO A 179 15.05 7.00 6.25
N THR A 180 14.96 8.15 6.92
CA THR A 180 13.72 8.72 7.43
C THR A 180 13.44 10.08 6.78
N PRO A 181 12.16 10.52 6.67
CA PRO A 181 11.84 11.81 6.06
C PRO A 181 12.62 13.03 6.63
N PRO A 182 12.84 13.15 7.96
CA PRO A 182 13.65 14.23 8.50
C PRO A 182 15.11 14.23 8.04
N ALA A 183 15.62 13.08 7.57
CA ALA A 183 17.01 12.94 7.12
C ALA A 183 17.27 13.47 5.71
N ASP A 184 16.25 13.58 4.89
CA ASP A 184 16.29 14.22 3.57
C ASP A 184 16.25 15.75 3.75
N TYR A 185 17.39 16.31 4.15
CA TYR A 185 17.48 17.70 4.58
C TYR A 185 17.34 18.71 3.43
N ASN A 186 17.67 18.29 2.21
CA ASN A 186 17.51 19.10 1.01
C ASN A 186 16.18 18.87 0.26
N LEU A 187 15.37 17.90 0.71
CA LEU A 187 14.07 17.53 0.15
C LEU A 187 14.16 17.08 -1.33
N ASP A 188 15.24 16.39 -1.71
CA ASP A 188 15.41 15.87 -3.07
C ASP A 188 14.89 14.43 -3.26
N GLY A 189 14.38 13.83 -2.18
CA GLY A 189 13.83 12.46 -2.15
C GLY A 189 14.87 11.39 -1.86
N SER A 190 16.09 11.75 -1.51
CA SER A 190 17.20 10.81 -1.28
C SER A 190 18.08 11.24 -0.11
N VAL A 191 18.28 10.36 0.86
CA VAL A 191 19.21 10.61 1.96
C VAL A 191 20.63 10.23 1.53
N ASN A 192 21.50 11.22 1.39
CA ASN A 192 22.86 11.05 0.89
C ASN A 192 23.84 12.08 1.51
N ILE A 193 25.06 12.14 1.00
CA ILE A 193 26.10 13.03 1.53
C ILE A 193 25.74 14.53 1.44
N SER A 194 24.84 14.92 0.52
CA SER A 194 24.41 16.32 0.38
C SER A 194 23.64 16.77 1.62
N ASP A 195 22.80 15.91 2.19
CA ASP A 195 22.03 16.17 3.41
C ASP A 195 22.95 16.34 4.61
N VAL A 196 23.93 15.44 4.73
CA VAL A 196 24.97 15.51 5.78
C VAL A 196 25.69 16.85 5.74
N LEU A 197 26.08 17.30 4.55
CA LEU A 197 26.85 18.57 4.40
C LEU A 197 25.98 19.80 4.70
N LEU A 198 24.71 19.78 4.28
CA LEU A 198 23.79 20.88 4.55
C LEU A 198 23.45 20.97 6.04
N LEU A 199 23.19 19.84 6.70
CA LEU A 199 22.94 19.82 8.14
C LEU A 199 24.17 20.24 8.94
N LEU A 200 25.36 19.80 8.53
CA LEU A 200 26.61 20.25 9.15
C LEU A 200 26.77 21.77 9.05
N GLN A 201 26.48 22.35 7.89
CA GLN A 201 26.55 23.80 7.69
C GLN A 201 25.57 24.54 8.62
N GLU A 202 24.34 24.02 8.78
CA GLU A 202 23.34 24.58 9.71
C GLU A 202 23.85 24.56 11.15
N ILE A 203 24.34 23.40 11.62
CA ILE A 203 24.85 23.24 12.99
C ILE A 203 26.04 24.17 13.28
N LEU A 204 26.90 24.41 12.30
CA LEU A 204 28.07 25.30 12.46
C LEU A 204 27.72 26.78 12.40
N SER A 205 26.54 27.14 11.88
CA SER A 205 26.06 28.51 11.75
C SER A 205 25.27 29.02 12.96
N ASN A 206 24.81 28.09 13.81
CA ASN A 206 24.11 28.34 15.07
C ASN A 206 25.08 28.32 16.28
#